data_31af26cfeb60a73a5f78a78b801e0840
#
_entry.id   31af26cfeb60a73a5f78a78b801e0840
#
_cell.length_a   1.000
_cell.length_b   1.000
_cell.length_c   1.000
_cell.angle_alpha   90.00
_cell.angle_beta   90.00
_cell.angle_gamma   90.00
#
_symmetry.space_group_name_H-M   'P 1'
#
loop_
_entity.id
_entity.type
_entity.pdbx_description
1 polymer ?
#
loop_
_entity_poly.entity_id
_entity_poly.type
_entity_poly.pdbx_seq_one_letter_code
_entity_poly.pdbx_strand_id
1 'polypeptide(L)'
;MASQYLINTIQDYENYILRNGIDEQVVEAYVLASATALNEEKDIKYGLKVSARAKEVIESLVRSLTGGSIWELEKFSFENKTWYDILDSHYEVLKYEAQNKVLDSYLMYLEKRREPKERFYMPKRKQFQKFDLIGAYQGAIDDLYDIICVSMPPGTGKTTLLKFFNSAVIGWFPNDYNLFYSHSGDITRMYYDGVYQMVSNNLEYTWNEIFPDLTITSTNAKMQQFNIGKYKPFPSLQTASVGSENAGKVRASKFLFVDDMIGKLEEALNKNTLEKQWGAYTVDARQRKTMDSEDKPCKEIINATRWSVGDVIGRVIQMYEGNPRVKVISMPDIDEKTGQSNFDYEYQGFTVAFFNDQAHLMDEISYNCLFKQQPIEREGLLFPEDKIRRYLNLPHGEAEITTAQCDTKGKGTDYFVMPVLQKYGDDWYCVDCVCDNTADYEMQYENAANVIVNNKVQECEFERNAGGDRVALEVNKRVEQKGWICNITDVPTETNKEARIFQCSNWILQHVIFKDASLYTPKEPYGVMMNLLKQYSVSGKKQLDDVPDVFSNFALRMTKGSRVAKVEAIANPFRGGMSYGY
;
A
#
# COMPACT_ATOMS: atom_id res chain seq x y z
N MET A 1 38.59 21.50 22.16
CA MET A 1 37.40 22.39 22.16
C MET A 1 37.61 23.44 21.09
N ALA A 2 36.68 23.57 20.18
CA ALA A 2 36.69 24.68 19.24
C ALA A 2 36.80 25.99 20.03
N SER A 3 37.57 26.97 19.51
CA SER A 3 37.77 28.24 20.21
C SER A 3 36.42 28.93 20.42
N GLN A 4 36.22 29.59 21.55
CA GLN A 4 34.97 30.36 21.80
C GLN A 4 34.73 31.40 20.72
N TYR A 5 35.78 31.92 20.10
CA TYR A 5 35.70 32.81 18.95
C TYR A 5 35.01 32.12 17.76
N LEU A 6 35.40 30.89 17.43
CA LEU A 6 34.85 30.14 16.30
C LEU A 6 33.36 29.79 16.54
N ILE A 7 33.01 29.41 17.78
CA ILE A 7 31.62 29.16 18.17
C ILE A 7 30.77 30.43 17.98
N ASN A 8 31.23 31.58 18.46
CA ASN A 8 30.53 32.83 18.31
C ASN A 8 30.37 33.25 16.83
N THR A 9 31.43 33.07 16.04
CA THR A 9 31.41 33.37 14.60
C THR A 9 30.35 32.51 13.87
N ILE A 10 30.23 31.22 14.18
CA ILE A 10 29.21 30.33 13.62
C ILE A 10 27.81 30.83 14.01
N GLN A 11 27.58 31.20 15.26
CA GLN A 11 26.31 31.74 15.72
C GLN A 11 25.96 33.08 15.07
N ASP A 12 26.93 33.92 14.83
CA ASP A 12 26.73 35.21 14.14
C ASP A 12 26.30 35.00 12.68
N TYR A 13 26.91 34.03 11.97
CA TYR A 13 26.48 33.65 10.61
C TYR A 13 25.06 33.05 10.61
N GLU A 14 24.75 32.16 11.54
CA GLU A 14 23.40 31.63 11.67
C GLU A 14 22.36 32.72 11.90
N ASN A 15 22.65 33.65 12.81
CA ASN A 15 21.77 34.80 13.10
C ASN A 15 21.63 35.75 11.90
N TYR A 16 22.70 35.95 11.13
CA TYR A 16 22.66 36.74 9.91
C TYR A 16 21.75 36.12 8.87
N ILE A 17 21.93 34.81 8.58
CA ILE A 17 21.12 34.05 7.61
C ILE A 17 19.63 34.06 8.01
N LEU A 18 19.32 33.91 9.30
CA LEU A 18 17.95 33.98 9.82
C LEU A 18 17.27 35.34 9.61
N ARG A 19 18.06 36.45 9.70
CA ARG A 19 17.53 37.80 9.59
C ARG A 19 17.45 38.31 8.16
N ASN A 20 18.43 37.97 7.34
CA ASN A 20 18.64 38.62 6.03
C ASN A 20 18.39 37.66 4.85
N GLY A 21 18.11 36.39 5.14
CA GLY A 21 17.99 35.34 4.12
C GLY A 21 19.35 34.76 3.71
N ILE A 22 19.35 34.00 2.62
CA ILE A 22 20.51 33.26 2.14
C ILE A 22 21.34 34.15 1.22
N ASP A 23 22.59 34.37 1.61
CA ASP A 23 23.63 35.05 0.84
C ASP A 23 24.78 34.08 0.59
N GLU A 24 25.20 33.92 -0.67
CA GLU A 24 26.20 32.93 -1.07
C GLU A 24 27.53 33.09 -0.33
N GLN A 25 28.02 34.32 -0.21
CA GLN A 25 29.31 34.60 0.46
C GLN A 25 29.24 34.32 1.96
N VAL A 26 28.10 34.65 2.59
CA VAL A 26 27.88 34.40 4.02
C VAL A 26 27.75 32.89 4.29
N VAL A 27 27.08 32.17 3.39
CA VAL A 27 26.93 30.70 3.50
C VAL A 27 28.29 30.03 3.32
N GLU A 28 29.10 30.45 2.35
CA GLU A 28 30.46 29.93 2.17
C GLU A 28 31.33 30.13 3.42
N ALA A 29 31.30 31.33 3.99
CA ALA A 29 32.02 31.64 5.23
C ALA A 29 31.50 30.85 6.43
N TYR A 30 30.18 30.69 6.56
CA TYR A 30 29.53 29.87 7.59
C TYR A 30 29.96 28.40 7.50
N VAL A 31 29.95 27.84 6.30
CA VAL A 31 30.33 26.45 6.05
C VAL A 31 31.81 26.22 6.33
N LEU A 32 32.69 27.14 5.92
CA LEU A 32 34.12 27.08 6.22
C LEU A 32 34.40 27.15 7.72
N ALA A 33 33.73 28.04 8.44
CA ALA A 33 33.81 28.13 9.90
C ALA A 33 33.33 26.83 10.59
N SER A 34 32.26 26.25 10.06
CA SER A 34 31.68 24.98 10.56
C SER A 34 32.63 23.80 10.34
N ALA A 35 33.27 23.70 9.16
CA ALA A 35 34.26 22.68 8.86
C ALA A 35 35.51 22.83 9.74
N THR A 36 35.96 24.07 9.98
CA THR A 36 37.06 24.36 10.88
C THR A 36 36.75 23.94 12.31
N ALA A 37 35.53 24.21 12.80
CA ALA A 37 35.07 23.80 14.11
C ALA A 37 35.04 22.27 14.28
N LEU A 38 34.63 21.54 13.24
CA LEU A 38 34.66 20.07 13.24
C LEU A 38 36.08 19.53 13.35
N ASN A 39 37.03 20.11 12.62
CA ASN A 39 38.43 19.67 12.64
C ASN A 39 39.14 19.97 13.97
N GLU A 40 38.77 21.09 14.63
CA GLU A 40 39.36 21.51 15.91
C GLU A 40 38.65 20.92 17.14
N GLU A 41 37.43 20.42 16.96
CA GLU A 41 36.59 19.97 18.07
C GLU A 41 37.01 18.61 18.55
N LYS A 42 37.31 18.52 19.85
CA LYS A 42 37.51 17.25 20.56
C LYS A 42 36.20 16.71 21.16
N ASP A 43 35.17 17.56 21.27
CA ASP A 43 33.81 17.17 21.66
C ASP A 43 32.99 16.89 20.41
N ILE A 44 32.95 15.63 20.02
CA ILE A 44 32.21 15.12 18.84
C ILE A 44 30.76 15.59 18.83
N LYS A 45 30.11 15.68 19.98
CA LYS A 45 28.70 16.09 20.09
C LYS A 45 28.45 17.53 19.60
N TYR A 46 29.38 18.43 19.82
CA TYR A 46 29.31 19.79 19.30
C TYR A 46 29.55 19.82 17.78
N GLY A 47 30.60 19.14 17.33
CA GLY A 47 30.91 19.03 15.91
C GLY A 47 29.76 18.46 15.09
N LEU A 48 29.04 17.44 15.58
CA LEU A 48 27.86 16.87 14.93
C LEU A 48 26.72 17.89 14.76
N LYS A 49 26.46 18.73 15.77
CA LYS A 49 25.42 19.78 15.69
C LYS A 49 25.76 20.84 14.64
N VAL A 50 27.01 21.26 14.61
CA VAL A 50 27.49 22.25 13.63
C VAL A 50 27.40 21.70 12.21
N SER A 51 27.81 20.45 11.99
CA SER A 51 27.71 19.80 10.69
C SER A 51 26.28 19.64 10.20
N ALA A 52 25.35 19.24 11.06
CA ALA A 52 23.94 19.12 10.72
C ALA A 52 23.35 20.47 10.30
N ARG A 53 23.69 21.55 11.02
CA ARG A 53 23.20 22.89 10.70
C ARG A 53 23.83 23.45 9.42
N ALA A 54 25.12 23.25 9.22
CA ALA A 54 25.79 23.62 7.97
C ALA A 54 25.13 22.95 6.76
N LYS A 55 24.81 21.67 6.87
CA LYS A 55 24.09 20.94 5.83
C LYS A 55 22.74 21.56 5.50
N GLU A 56 21.90 21.86 6.50
CA GLU A 56 20.59 22.49 6.27
C GLU A 56 20.71 23.81 5.51
N VAL A 57 21.71 24.63 5.84
CA VAL A 57 21.96 25.91 5.18
C VAL A 57 22.42 25.71 3.74
N ILE A 58 23.32 24.74 3.48
CA ILE A 58 23.79 24.40 2.13
C ILE A 58 22.64 23.89 1.26
N GLU A 59 21.84 22.96 1.77
CA GLU A 59 20.68 22.43 1.04
C GLU A 59 19.67 23.54 0.71
N SER A 60 19.47 24.48 1.64
CA SER A 60 18.59 25.62 1.43
C SER A 60 19.13 26.56 0.35
N LEU A 61 20.46 26.82 0.35
CA LEU A 61 21.12 27.63 -0.68
C LEU A 61 21.00 26.98 -2.07
N VAL A 62 21.34 25.70 -2.20
CA VAL A 62 21.25 24.98 -3.46
C VAL A 62 19.83 25.00 -4.02
N ARG A 63 18.82 24.80 -3.18
CA ARG A 63 17.41 24.91 -3.60
C ARG A 63 17.03 26.31 -4.06
N SER A 64 17.56 27.33 -3.39
CA SER A 64 17.31 28.74 -3.77
C SER A 64 17.92 29.10 -5.11
N LEU A 65 19.13 28.62 -5.39
CA LEU A 65 19.89 28.96 -6.60
C LEU A 65 19.56 28.09 -7.81
N THR A 66 19.29 26.80 -7.59
CA THR A 66 19.16 25.79 -8.66
C THR A 66 17.80 25.07 -8.65
N GLY A 67 17.01 25.20 -7.60
CA GLY A 67 15.82 24.37 -7.36
C GLY A 67 16.17 22.91 -7.09
N GLY A 68 17.44 22.58 -6.88
CA GLY A 68 18.00 21.24 -6.88
C GLY A 68 17.87 20.44 -5.59
N SER A 69 18.19 19.17 -5.72
CA SER A 69 18.25 18.15 -4.67
C SER A 69 19.67 18.09 -4.05
N ILE A 70 19.89 17.13 -3.16
CA ILE A 70 21.24 16.87 -2.61
C ILE A 70 22.26 16.45 -3.70
N TRP A 71 21.78 15.91 -4.81
CA TRP A 71 22.60 15.60 -5.98
C TRP A 71 23.16 16.86 -6.63
N GLU A 72 22.38 17.91 -6.72
CA GLU A 72 22.86 19.20 -7.22
C GLU A 72 23.92 19.79 -6.29
N LEU A 73 23.79 19.60 -4.99
CA LEU A 73 24.80 19.94 -4.02
C LEU A 73 26.08 19.11 -4.22
N GLU A 74 25.99 17.80 -4.42
CA GLU A 74 27.14 16.94 -4.70
C GLU A 74 27.85 17.35 -5.98
N LYS A 75 27.12 17.65 -7.04
CA LYS A 75 27.64 18.14 -8.31
C LYS A 75 28.32 19.51 -8.15
N PHE A 76 27.65 20.44 -7.47
CA PHE A 76 28.20 21.75 -7.18
C PHE A 76 29.48 21.65 -6.34
N SER A 77 29.50 20.79 -5.35
CA SER A 77 30.70 20.54 -4.50
C SER A 77 31.84 19.96 -5.29
N PHE A 78 31.57 19.12 -6.29
CA PHE A 78 32.63 18.56 -7.17
C PHE A 78 33.28 19.63 -8.05
N GLU A 79 32.52 20.59 -8.53
CA GLU A 79 33.02 21.72 -9.33
C GLU A 79 33.76 22.77 -8.45
N ASN A 80 33.47 22.82 -7.16
CA ASN A 80 34.05 23.73 -6.17
C ASN A 80 34.71 22.93 -5.03
N LYS A 81 36.03 22.93 -4.98
CA LYS A 81 36.83 22.13 -4.04
C LYS A 81 36.47 22.38 -2.57
N THR A 82 36.14 23.61 -2.19
CA THR A 82 35.77 23.98 -0.83
C THR A 82 34.45 23.27 -0.41
N TRP A 83 33.47 23.26 -1.30
CA TRP A 83 32.21 22.59 -1.08
C TRP A 83 32.36 21.07 -1.02
N TYR A 84 33.26 20.50 -1.83
CA TYR A 84 33.59 19.07 -1.80
C TYR A 84 34.15 18.65 -0.44
N ASP A 85 35.12 19.41 0.10
CA ASP A 85 35.73 19.12 1.41
C ASP A 85 34.67 19.15 2.54
N ILE A 86 33.70 20.05 2.46
CA ILE A 86 32.61 20.14 3.41
C ILE A 86 31.64 18.95 3.29
N LEU A 87 31.31 18.56 2.07
CA LEU A 87 30.47 17.40 1.81
C LEU A 87 31.15 16.11 2.32
N ASP A 88 32.44 15.96 2.10
CA ASP A 88 33.22 14.82 2.61
C ASP A 88 33.23 14.78 4.14
N SER A 89 33.44 15.94 4.79
CA SER A 89 33.36 16.05 6.25
C SER A 89 31.97 15.67 6.77
N HIS A 90 30.93 16.05 6.05
CA HIS A 90 29.57 15.64 6.39
C HIS A 90 29.37 14.13 6.30
N TYR A 91 29.85 13.48 5.25
CA TYR A 91 29.75 12.02 5.14
C TYR A 91 30.57 11.28 6.19
N GLU A 92 31.74 11.78 6.60
CA GLU A 92 32.49 11.20 7.72
C GLU A 92 31.70 11.29 9.05
N VAL A 93 31.00 12.41 9.28
CA VAL A 93 30.11 12.54 10.45
C VAL A 93 28.96 11.55 10.39
N LEU A 94 28.27 11.43 9.24
CA LEU A 94 27.19 10.46 9.07
C LEU A 94 27.67 9.02 9.30
N LYS A 95 28.87 8.67 8.79
CA LYS A 95 29.48 7.36 9.01
C LYS A 95 29.75 7.10 10.48
N TYR A 96 30.34 8.06 11.18
CA TYR A 96 30.60 7.97 12.61
C TYR A 96 29.31 7.76 13.40
N GLU A 97 28.26 8.57 13.13
CA GLU A 97 26.96 8.41 13.77
C GLU A 97 26.32 7.05 13.45
N ALA A 98 26.41 6.61 12.20
CA ALA A 98 25.94 5.30 11.76
C ALA A 98 26.64 4.16 12.54
N GLN A 99 27.94 4.26 12.76
CA GLN A 99 28.69 3.31 13.57
C GLN A 99 28.28 3.36 15.05
N ASN A 100 27.82 4.50 15.55
CA ASN A 100 27.35 4.71 16.91
C ASN A 100 25.82 4.54 17.09
N LYS A 101 25.18 3.78 16.22
CA LYS A 101 23.76 3.38 16.29
C LYS A 101 22.76 4.53 16.09
N VAL A 102 23.11 5.60 15.39
CA VAL A 102 22.18 6.64 14.98
C VAL A 102 21.50 6.24 13.67
N LEU A 103 20.24 5.88 13.74
CA LEU A 103 19.50 5.28 12.62
C LEU A 103 19.35 6.24 11.43
N ASP A 104 19.00 7.51 11.67
CA ASP A 104 18.82 8.50 10.60
C ASP A 104 20.08 8.65 9.76
N SER A 105 21.24 8.77 10.42
CA SER A 105 22.55 8.89 9.77
C SER A 105 22.96 7.59 9.06
N TYR A 106 22.63 6.43 9.65
CA TYR A 106 22.83 5.15 8.98
C TYR A 106 22.07 5.06 7.66
N LEU A 107 20.77 5.42 7.68
CA LEU A 107 19.92 5.36 6.48
C LEU A 107 20.40 6.30 5.37
N MET A 108 20.88 7.49 5.74
CA MET A 108 21.46 8.43 4.78
C MET A 108 22.78 7.93 4.21
N TYR A 109 23.68 7.43 5.06
CA TYR A 109 24.99 6.98 4.64
C TYR A 109 24.94 5.69 3.82
N LEU A 110 24.05 4.77 4.14
CA LEU A 110 23.93 3.47 3.47
C LEU A 110 23.77 3.61 1.95
N GLU A 111 23.01 4.60 1.51
CA GLU A 111 22.71 4.88 0.09
C GLU A 111 23.61 5.97 -0.54
N LYS A 112 24.70 6.37 0.12
CA LYS A 112 25.59 7.44 -0.36
C LYS A 112 26.00 7.26 -1.84
N ARG A 113 26.26 6.02 -2.26
CA ARG A 113 26.73 5.70 -3.61
C ARG A 113 25.65 5.68 -4.69
N ARG A 114 24.38 5.62 -4.30
CA ARG A 114 23.28 5.54 -5.25
C ARG A 114 22.90 6.91 -5.77
N GLU A 115 22.48 6.96 -7.04
CA GLU A 115 21.92 8.16 -7.64
C GLU A 115 20.73 8.69 -6.82
N PRO A 116 20.54 10.00 -6.64
CA PRO A 116 19.49 10.57 -5.79
C PRO A 116 18.08 10.06 -6.09
N LYS A 117 17.73 9.89 -7.37
CA LYS A 117 16.44 9.34 -7.82
C LYS A 117 16.26 7.86 -7.49
N GLU A 118 17.34 7.14 -7.20
CA GLU A 118 17.35 5.71 -6.85
C GLU A 118 17.44 5.50 -5.34
N ARG A 119 17.73 6.56 -4.58
CA ARG A 119 17.76 6.51 -3.12
C ARG A 119 16.35 6.32 -2.56
N PHE A 120 16.24 5.41 -1.63
CA PHE A 120 14.95 5.13 -0.99
C PHE A 120 14.65 6.12 0.14
N TYR A 121 15.62 6.34 1.03
CA TYR A 121 15.37 7.04 2.29
C TYR A 121 15.30 8.57 2.13
N MET A 122 16.28 9.17 1.48
CA MET A 122 16.39 10.63 1.39
C MET A 122 15.14 11.33 0.84
N PRO A 123 14.52 10.85 -0.25
CA PRO A 123 13.28 11.45 -0.77
C PRO A 123 12.09 11.35 0.19
N LYS A 124 12.11 10.39 1.13
CA LYS A 124 11.02 10.08 2.07
C LYS A 124 11.28 10.55 3.50
N ARG A 125 12.49 10.99 3.78
CA ARG A 125 12.97 11.32 5.14
C ARG A 125 12.05 12.31 5.87
N LYS A 126 11.64 13.40 5.21
CA LYS A 126 10.75 14.41 5.82
C LYS A 126 9.43 13.82 6.30
N GLN A 127 8.81 12.99 5.48
CA GLN A 127 7.54 12.34 5.80
C GLN A 127 7.69 11.36 6.96
N PHE A 128 8.74 10.54 6.93
CA PHE A 128 9.00 9.60 8.02
C PHE A 128 9.34 10.31 9.34
N GLN A 129 10.04 11.42 9.30
CA GLN A 129 10.30 12.26 10.47
C GLN A 129 9.03 12.98 10.97
N LYS A 130 8.16 13.48 10.06
CA LYS A 130 6.88 14.09 10.41
C LYS A 130 6.02 13.18 11.29
N PHE A 131 6.04 11.87 11.05
CA PHE A 131 5.29 10.88 11.81
C PHE A 131 6.11 10.19 12.92
N ASP A 132 7.31 10.66 13.20
CA ASP A 132 8.23 10.10 14.21
C ASP A 132 8.56 8.61 13.97
N LEU A 133 8.51 8.16 12.70
CA LEU A 133 8.74 6.76 12.39
C LEU A 133 10.20 6.34 12.64
N ILE A 134 11.14 7.20 12.27
CA ILE A 134 12.57 6.95 12.51
C ILE A 134 12.89 7.05 14.00
N GLY A 135 12.31 8.03 14.71
CA GLY A 135 12.44 8.15 16.17
C GLY A 135 11.90 6.93 16.92
N ALA A 136 10.78 6.37 16.47
CA ALA A 136 10.24 5.15 17.06
C ALA A 136 11.16 3.94 16.83
N TYR A 137 11.72 3.76 15.62
CA TYR A 137 12.67 2.67 15.35
C TYR A 137 13.97 2.85 16.15
N GLN A 138 14.47 4.09 16.27
CA GLN A 138 15.57 4.42 17.16
C GLN A 138 15.23 4.07 18.63
N GLY A 139 14.03 4.40 19.07
CA GLY A 139 13.55 4.08 20.43
C GLY A 139 13.51 2.57 20.73
N ALA A 140 13.27 1.71 19.72
CA ALA A 140 13.38 0.26 19.91
C ALA A 140 14.85 -0.19 20.06
N ILE A 141 15.80 0.47 19.37
CA ILE A 141 17.24 0.24 19.56
C ILE A 141 17.67 0.67 20.95
N ASP A 142 17.18 1.82 21.43
CA ASP A 142 17.51 2.45 22.71
C ASP A 142 16.71 1.86 23.89
N ASP A 143 15.99 0.76 23.66
CA ASP A 143 15.18 0.04 24.67
C ASP A 143 14.02 0.85 25.26
N LEU A 144 13.47 1.81 24.53
CA LEU A 144 12.28 2.56 24.93
C LEU A 144 10.98 1.81 24.60
N TYR A 145 10.97 1.08 23.49
CA TYR A 145 9.79 0.36 22.99
C TYR A 145 10.07 -1.14 22.84
N ASP A 146 9.09 -1.96 23.21
CA ASP A 146 9.10 -3.41 23.00
C ASP A 146 8.34 -3.82 21.75
N ILE A 147 7.28 -3.06 21.39
CA ILE A 147 6.45 -3.31 20.23
C ILE A 147 6.22 -1.99 19.50
N ILE A 148 6.44 -1.99 18.20
CA ILE A 148 6.10 -0.88 17.30
C ILE A 148 5.12 -1.40 16.27
N CYS A 149 3.93 -0.78 16.18
CA CYS A 149 2.94 -1.04 15.15
C CYS A 149 2.98 0.11 14.14
N VAL A 150 3.22 -0.20 12.88
CA VAL A 150 3.27 0.79 11.78
C VAL A 150 2.23 0.45 10.74
N SER A 151 1.37 1.41 10.44
CA SER A 151 0.42 1.29 9.34
C SER A 151 0.56 2.43 8.35
N MET A 152 0.63 2.08 7.06
CA MET A 152 0.83 2.98 5.94
C MET A 152 0.11 2.44 4.70
N PRO A 153 -0.30 3.30 3.75
CA PRO A 153 -0.86 2.88 2.47
C PRO A 153 0.03 1.90 1.70
N PRO A 154 -0.56 1.07 0.84
CA PRO A 154 0.21 0.18 -0.04
C PRO A 154 1.19 0.96 -0.92
N GLY A 155 2.39 0.40 -1.16
CA GLY A 155 3.38 0.99 -2.06
C GLY A 155 4.18 2.18 -1.50
N THR A 156 3.87 2.68 -0.31
CA THR A 156 4.54 3.88 0.27
C THR A 156 5.92 3.61 0.88
N GLY A 157 6.35 2.34 0.94
CA GLY A 157 7.72 1.98 1.31
C GLY A 157 7.90 1.34 2.68
N LYS A 158 6.84 0.93 3.38
CA LYS A 158 6.91 0.32 4.73
C LYS A 158 7.84 -0.89 4.82
N THR A 159 7.67 -1.89 3.94
CA THR A 159 8.52 -3.10 3.90
C THR A 159 9.96 -2.77 3.52
N THR A 160 10.17 -1.79 2.63
CA THR A 160 11.51 -1.37 2.23
C THR A 160 12.24 -0.71 3.40
N LEU A 161 11.59 0.19 4.14
CA LEU A 161 12.18 0.80 5.34
C LEU A 161 12.55 -0.27 6.38
N LEU A 162 11.72 -1.30 6.52
CA LEU A 162 12.00 -2.42 7.43
C LEU A 162 13.26 -3.20 7.01
N LYS A 163 13.49 -3.38 5.70
CA LYS A 163 14.75 -4.00 5.18
C LYS A 163 15.96 -3.15 5.54
N PHE A 164 15.88 -1.82 5.36
CA PHE A 164 16.94 -0.88 5.72
C PHE A 164 17.23 -0.92 7.22
N PHE A 165 16.19 -0.88 8.05
CA PHE A 165 16.33 -0.99 9.48
C PHE A 165 16.98 -2.32 9.90
N ASN A 166 16.53 -3.44 9.33
CA ASN A 166 17.11 -4.75 9.64
C ASN A 166 18.59 -4.86 9.24
N SER A 167 19.00 -4.26 8.12
CA SER A 167 20.41 -4.23 7.73
C SER A 167 21.28 -3.47 8.75
N ALA A 168 20.76 -2.41 9.37
CA ALA A 168 21.40 -1.71 10.47
C ALA A 168 21.51 -2.59 11.73
N VAL A 169 20.40 -3.21 12.13
CA VAL A 169 20.33 -4.09 13.30
C VAL A 169 21.34 -5.22 13.21
N ILE A 170 21.46 -5.86 12.06
CA ILE A 170 22.41 -6.96 11.82
C ILE A 170 23.87 -6.49 12.05
N GLY A 171 24.19 -5.27 11.63
CA GLY A 171 25.52 -4.69 11.80
C GLY A 171 25.80 -4.26 13.24
N TRP A 172 24.83 -3.63 13.90
CA TRP A 172 24.99 -3.15 15.27
C TRP A 172 24.95 -4.24 16.33
N PHE A 173 24.25 -5.36 16.03
CA PHE A 173 24.05 -6.47 16.95
C PHE A 173 24.48 -7.81 16.30
N PRO A 174 25.76 -7.97 15.91
CA PRO A 174 26.22 -9.12 15.14
C PRO A 174 26.15 -10.44 15.89
N ASN A 175 26.00 -10.42 17.21
CA ASN A 175 25.85 -11.63 18.04
C ASN A 175 24.40 -12.13 18.12
N ASP A 176 23.45 -11.32 17.68
CA ASP A 176 22.03 -11.60 17.74
C ASP A 176 21.47 -12.10 16.41
N TYR A 177 20.23 -12.56 16.42
CA TYR A 177 19.53 -13.06 15.26
C TYR A 177 18.13 -12.47 15.17
N ASN A 178 17.67 -12.29 13.94
CA ASN A 178 16.43 -11.63 13.59
C ASN A 178 15.55 -12.55 12.76
N LEU A 179 14.25 -12.47 12.98
CA LEU A 179 13.26 -13.22 12.23
C LEU A 179 12.31 -12.25 11.50
N PHE A 180 12.16 -12.44 10.21
CA PHE A 180 11.10 -11.81 9.43
C PHE A 180 9.97 -12.81 9.16
N TYR A 181 8.72 -12.41 9.44
CA TYR A 181 7.54 -13.26 9.33
C TYR A 181 6.43 -12.55 8.53
N SER A 182 5.84 -13.23 7.55
CA SER A 182 4.78 -12.68 6.70
C SER A 182 3.77 -13.77 6.31
N HIS A 183 2.65 -13.36 5.68
CA HIS A 183 1.65 -14.32 5.17
C HIS A 183 2.15 -15.14 3.97
N SER A 184 3.12 -14.66 3.20
CA SER A 184 3.53 -15.21 1.90
C SER A 184 5.02 -15.54 1.83
N GLY A 185 5.34 -16.71 1.21
CA GLY A 185 6.71 -17.11 0.92
C GLY A 185 7.43 -16.21 -0.09
N ASP A 186 6.70 -15.59 -1.01
CA ASP A 186 7.28 -14.66 -2.00
C ASP A 186 7.71 -13.35 -1.32
N ILE A 187 6.90 -12.83 -0.40
CA ILE A 187 7.25 -11.64 0.38
C ILE A 187 8.49 -11.91 1.24
N THR A 188 8.56 -13.08 1.89
CA THR A 188 9.72 -13.43 2.70
C THR A 188 10.99 -13.56 1.85
N ARG A 189 10.88 -14.09 0.63
CA ARG A 189 12.00 -14.15 -0.33
C ARG A 189 12.44 -12.76 -0.75
N MET A 190 11.51 -11.91 -1.18
CA MET A 190 11.82 -10.52 -1.57
C MET A 190 12.44 -9.71 -0.42
N TYR A 191 12.03 -10.00 0.82
CA TYR A 191 12.63 -9.38 1.99
C TYR A 191 14.06 -9.85 2.21
N TYR A 192 14.28 -11.17 2.22
CA TYR A 192 15.61 -11.77 2.33
C TYR A 192 16.57 -11.24 1.27
N ASP A 193 16.18 -11.29 0.00
CA ASP A 193 17.01 -10.83 -1.12
C ASP A 193 17.37 -9.35 -0.96
N GLY A 194 16.41 -8.51 -0.55
CA GLY A 194 16.65 -7.08 -0.34
C GLY A 194 17.64 -6.78 0.78
N VAL A 195 17.51 -7.43 1.94
CA VAL A 195 18.46 -7.25 3.05
C VAL A 195 19.84 -7.81 2.68
N TYR A 196 19.86 -8.97 2.02
CA TYR A 196 21.11 -9.57 1.55
C TYR A 196 21.87 -8.66 0.57
N GLN A 197 21.16 -8.01 -0.37
CA GLN A 197 21.77 -7.02 -1.28
C GLN A 197 22.39 -5.85 -0.53
N MET A 198 21.72 -5.31 0.48
CA MET A 198 22.24 -4.17 1.26
C MET A 198 23.55 -4.49 1.98
N VAL A 199 23.72 -5.74 2.44
CA VAL A 199 24.94 -6.14 3.18
C VAL A 199 26.04 -6.75 2.31
N SER A 200 25.75 -7.11 1.06
CA SER A 200 26.70 -7.77 0.15
C SER A 200 27.08 -6.95 -1.08
N ASN A 201 26.22 -6.05 -1.55
CA ASN A 201 26.46 -5.27 -2.77
C ASN A 201 27.19 -3.94 -2.45
N ASN A 202 28.52 -3.99 -2.47
CA ASN A 202 29.36 -2.84 -2.17
C ASN A 202 29.41 -1.78 -3.28
N LEU A 203 28.81 -2.04 -4.45
CA LEU A 203 28.73 -1.05 -5.52
C LEU A 203 27.63 -0.03 -5.26
N GLU A 204 26.52 -0.47 -4.67
CA GLU A 204 25.36 0.38 -4.41
C GLU A 204 25.25 0.86 -2.96
N TYR A 205 25.67 0.02 -2.00
CA TYR A 205 25.51 0.29 -0.58
C TYR A 205 26.85 0.38 0.15
N THR A 206 26.90 1.22 1.17
CA THR A 206 28.12 1.45 1.97
C THR A 206 28.14 0.66 3.28
N TRP A 207 27.40 -0.43 3.37
CA TRP A 207 27.28 -1.22 4.60
C TRP A 207 28.64 -1.67 5.16
N ASN A 208 29.55 -2.10 4.28
CA ASN A 208 30.90 -2.54 4.68
C ASN A 208 31.81 -1.39 5.15
N GLU A 209 31.52 -0.15 4.75
CA GLU A 209 32.25 1.02 5.26
C GLU A 209 31.83 1.34 6.70
N ILE A 210 30.56 1.10 7.02
CA ILE A 210 30.03 1.28 8.38
C ILE A 210 30.51 0.15 9.29
N PHE A 211 30.53 -1.08 8.78
CA PHE A 211 30.87 -2.30 9.52
C PHE A 211 32.04 -3.06 8.87
N PRO A 212 33.26 -2.51 8.85
CA PRO A 212 34.39 -3.07 8.10
C PRO A 212 34.85 -4.44 8.60
N ASP A 213 34.63 -4.75 9.88
CA ASP A 213 35.05 -6.01 10.51
C ASP A 213 34.02 -7.13 10.37
N LEU A 214 32.86 -6.85 9.75
CA LEU A 214 31.79 -7.82 9.61
C LEU A 214 31.70 -8.37 8.18
N THR A 215 31.69 -9.70 8.07
CA THR A 215 31.56 -10.40 6.79
C THR A 215 30.45 -11.45 6.84
N ILE A 216 29.89 -11.75 5.67
CA ILE A 216 28.94 -12.86 5.52
C ILE A 216 29.72 -14.17 5.65
N THR A 217 29.37 -14.98 6.64
CA THR A 217 30.06 -16.24 6.95
C THR A 217 29.34 -17.48 6.42
N SER A 218 28.03 -17.41 6.22
CA SER A 218 27.24 -18.47 5.57
C SER A 218 25.95 -17.92 4.98
N THR A 219 25.50 -18.57 3.91
CA THR A 219 24.22 -18.27 3.25
C THR A 219 23.47 -19.56 2.90
N ASN A 220 22.15 -19.52 2.98
CA ASN A 220 21.27 -20.56 2.47
C ASN A 220 20.04 -19.92 1.80
N ALA A 221 20.13 -19.68 0.50
CA ALA A 221 19.08 -19.04 -0.27
C ALA A 221 17.77 -19.85 -0.30
N LYS A 222 17.85 -21.18 -0.24
CA LYS A 222 16.65 -22.04 -0.19
C LYS A 222 15.88 -21.86 1.11
N MET A 223 16.58 -21.70 2.22
CA MET A 223 15.98 -21.44 3.54
C MET A 223 15.86 -19.94 3.83
N GLN A 224 16.21 -19.07 2.88
CA GLN A 224 16.15 -17.62 3.02
C GLN A 224 16.81 -17.12 4.32
N GLN A 225 18.07 -17.52 4.51
CA GLN A 225 18.84 -17.18 5.71
C GLN A 225 20.29 -16.90 5.39
N PHE A 226 20.92 -16.00 6.15
CA PHE A 226 22.36 -15.77 6.13
C PHE A 226 22.90 -15.40 7.50
N ASN A 227 24.19 -15.65 7.71
CA ASN A 227 24.91 -15.29 8.94
C ASN A 227 26.03 -14.29 8.67
N ILE A 228 26.19 -13.35 9.59
CA ILE A 228 27.27 -12.36 9.62
C ILE A 228 28.10 -12.56 10.88
N GLY A 229 29.42 -12.41 10.75
CA GLY A 229 30.35 -12.51 11.86
C GLY A 229 30.52 -13.94 12.39
N LYS A 230 30.63 -14.11 13.69
CA LYS A 230 30.91 -15.40 14.33
C LYS A 230 29.77 -16.39 14.18
N TYR A 231 30.07 -17.68 14.30
CA TYR A 231 29.07 -18.73 14.37
C TYR A 231 28.10 -18.50 15.52
N LYS A 232 26.81 -18.73 15.26
CA LYS A 232 25.71 -18.62 16.21
C LYS A 232 24.76 -19.81 16.02
N PRO A 233 23.95 -20.16 17.05
CA PRO A 233 22.94 -21.22 16.91
C PRO A 233 21.91 -20.95 15.81
N PHE A 234 21.60 -19.66 15.58
CA PHE A 234 20.70 -19.21 14.52
C PHE A 234 21.36 -18.11 13.70
N PRO A 235 21.10 -18.04 12.38
CA PRO A 235 21.66 -17.01 11.49
C PRO A 235 21.23 -15.58 11.85
N SER A 236 22.00 -14.59 11.40
CA SER A 236 21.72 -13.16 11.63
C SER A 236 20.36 -12.72 11.08
N LEU A 237 19.96 -13.29 9.93
CA LEU A 237 18.62 -13.14 9.35
C LEU A 237 18.06 -14.50 8.98
N GLN A 238 16.81 -14.71 9.35
CA GLN A 238 15.97 -15.83 8.95
C GLN A 238 14.62 -15.30 8.54
N THR A 239 13.94 -16.00 7.63
CA THR A 239 12.58 -15.68 7.25
C THR A 239 11.68 -16.90 7.35
N ALA A 240 10.41 -16.69 7.64
CA ALA A 240 9.38 -17.71 7.64
C ALA A 240 8.03 -17.12 7.23
N SER A 241 7.16 -17.91 6.64
CA SER A 241 5.79 -17.53 6.33
C SER A 241 4.77 -18.42 7.05
N VAL A 242 3.54 -17.94 7.11
CA VAL A 242 2.41 -18.69 7.70
C VAL A 242 2.31 -20.09 7.05
N GLY A 243 2.35 -21.13 7.89
CA GLY A 243 2.25 -22.52 7.44
C GLY A 243 3.50 -23.09 6.75
N SER A 244 4.62 -22.36 6.74
CA SER A 244 5.87 -22.90 6.19
C SER A 244 6.50 -23.96 7.10
N GLU A 245 7.16 -24.96 6.51
CA GLU A 245 7.91 -26.00 7.26
C GLU A 245 9.04 -25.44 8.13
N ASN A 246 9.51 -24.25 7.82
CA ASN A 246 10.58 -23.56 8.55
C ASN A 246 10.09 -22.84 9.80
N ALA A 247 8.79 -22.56 9.93
CA ALA A 247 8.24 -21.80 11.05
C ALA A 247 8.62 -22.38 12.43
N GLY A 248 8.79 -23.70 12.54
CA GLY A 248 9.22 -24.37 13.77
C GLY A 248 10.72 -24.27 14.10
N LYS A 249 11.57 -23.94 13.12
CA LYS A 249 13.04 -24.03 13.19
C LYS A 249 13.76 -22.72 13.35
N VAL A 250 13.04 -21.60 13.36
CA VAL A 250 13.57 -20.24 13.43
C VAL A 250 13.49 -19.63 14.83
N ARG A 251 14.32 -18.64 15.12
CA ARG A 251 14.32 -17.88 16.38
C ARG A 251 14.64 -16.42 16.12
N ALA A 252 14.19 -15.54 17.03
CA ALA A 252 14.54 -14.14 17.08
C ALA A 252 15.05 -13.78 18.48
N SER A 253 16.25 -13.21 18.59
CA SER A 253 16.76 -12.68 19.85
C SER A 253 16.68 -11.16 19.91
N LYS A 254 16.98 -10.45 18.79
CA LYS A 254 16.97 -8.99 18.80
C LYS A 254 15.66 -8.42 18.29
N PHE A 255 15.22 -8.79 17.08
CA PHE A 255 13.96 -8.33 16.49
C PHE A 255 13.17 -9.46 15.84
N LEU A 256 11.87 -9.45 16.11
CA LEU A 256 10.84 -10.12 15.33
C LEU A 256 10.17 -9.06 14.44
N PHE A 257 10.32 -9.19 13.13
CA PHE A 257 9.66 -8.37 12.14
C PHE A 257 8.44 -9.12 11.60
N VAL A 258 7.28 -8.51 11.69
CA VAL A 258 6.02 -9.05 11.16
C VAL A 258 5.50 -8.08 10.11
N ASP A 259 5.31 -8.54 8.88
CA ASP A 259 4.91 -7.67 7.77
C ASP A 259 3.73 -8.28 7.01
N ASP A 260 2.71 -7.45 6.79
CA ASP A 260 1.49 -7.74 6.01
C ASP A 260 0.95 -9.18 6.23
N MET A 261 0.43 -9.46 7.42
CA MET A 261 -0.17 -10.77 7.75
C MET A 261 -1.46 -11.05 6.96
N ILE A 262 -2.10 -10.00 6.43
CA ILE A 262 -3.28 -10.07 5.56
C ILE A 262 -2.88 -9.53 4.20
N GLY A 263 -3.00 -10.35 3.17
CA GLY A 263 -2.60 -9.98 1.81
C GLY A 263 -3.71 -9.44 0.94
N LYS A 264 -4.98 -9.74 1.28
CA LYS A 264 -6.15 -9.45 0.43
C LYS A 264 -7.38 -9.08 1.24
N LEU A 265 -8.27 -8.30 0.61
CA LEU A 265 -9.57 -7.93 1.20
C LEU A 265 -10.41 -9.17 1.60
N GLU A 266 -10.40 -10.22 0.80
CA GLU A 266 -11.10 -11.47 1.08
C GLU A 266 -10.71 -12.09 2.43
N GLU A 267 -9.41 -12.06 2.75
CA GLU A 267 -8.86 -12.54 4.02
C GLU A 267 -9.36 -11.68 5.19
N ALA A 268 -9.45 -10.37 4.98
CA ALA A 268 -9.91 -9.42 5.99
C ALA A 268 -11.42 -9.53 6.29
N LEU A 269 -12.20 -9.95 5.32
CA LEU A 269 -13.65 -10.17 5.48
C LEU A 269 -13.97 -11.49 6.18
N ASN A 270 -13.05 -12.45 6.15
CA ASN A 270 -13.26 -13.78 6.72
C ASN A 270 -12.75 -13.86 8.17
N LYS A 271 -13.69 -13.93 9.13
CA LYS A 271 -13.37 -14.04 10.56
C LYS A 271 -12.46 -15.24 10.88
N ASN A 272 -12.64 -16.38 10.23
CA ASN A 272 -11.80 -17.56 10.45
C ASN A 272 -10.37 -17.32 9.97
N THR A 273 -10.20 -16.59 8.88
CA THR A 273 -8.88 -16.21 8.39
C THR A 273 -8.20 -15.23 9.33
N LEU A 274 -8.92 -14.23 9.86
CA LEU A 274 -8.40 -13.31 10.88
C LEU A 274 -7.95 -14.06 12.15
N GLU A 275 -8.75 -15.04 12.61
CA GLU A 275 -8.36 -15.90 13.75
C GLU A 275 -7.11 -16.76 13.43
N LYS A 276 -7.03 -17.33 12.23
CA LYS A 276 -5.86 -18.08 11.77
C LYS A 276 -4.61 -17.20 11.74
N GLN A 277 -4.70 -15.98 11.21
CA GLN A 277 -3.58 -15.02 11.15
C GLN A 277 -3.16 -14.57 12.55
N TRP A 278 -4.12 -14.33 13.44
CA TRP A 278 -3.83 -14.03 14.83
C TRP A 278 -3.13 -15.19 15.54
N GLY A 279 -3.59 -16.44 15.32
CA GLY A 279 -2.94 -17.65 15.82
C GLY A 279 -1.51 -17.80 15.28
N ALA A 280 -1.30 -17.58 13.98
CA ALA A 280 0.02 -17.62 13.37
C ALA A 280 0.97 -16.56 13.98
N TYR A 281 0.48 -15.35 14.23
CA TYR A 281 1.27 -14.32 14.91
C TYR A 281 1.60 -14.73 16.36
N THR A 282 0.59 -15.10 17.17
CA THR A 282 0.76 -15.31 18.61
C THR A 282 1.43 -16.64 18.95
N VAL A 283 1.09 -17.71 18.23
CA VAL A 283 1.55 -19.08 18.52
C VAL A 283 2.79 -19.45 17.70
N ASP A 284 2.83 -19.07 16.41
CA ASP A 284 3.97 -19.47 15.57
C ASP A 284 5.11 -18.43 15.63
N ALA A 285 4.83 -17.13 15.38
CA ALA A 285 5.88 -16.12 15.31
C ALA A 285 6.38 -15.68 16.70
N ARG A 286 5.50 -15.24 17.60
CA ARG A 286 5.90 -14.70 18.93
C ARG A 286 6.59 -15.74 19.82
N GLN A 287 6.23 -17.02 19.72
CA GLN A 287 6.88 -18.09 20.49
C GLN A 287 8.31 -18.38 20.02
N ARG A 288 8.78 -17.74 18.94
CA ARG A 288 10.18 -17.83 18.48
C ARG A 288 11.10 -16.80 19.13
N LYS A 289 10.55 -15.88 19.91
CA LYS A 289 11.33 -14.87 20.63
C LYS A 289 12.14 -15.49 21.75
N THR A 290 13.36 -15.01 21.90
CA THR A 290 14.30 -15.37 22.98
C THR A 290 14.92 -14.08 23.54
N MET A 291 15.76 -14.17 24.56
CA MET A 291 16.57 -13.04 25.01
C MET A 291 17.70 -12.76 24.01
N ASP A 292 18.11 -11.52 23.92
CA ASP A 292 19.27 -11.10 23.13
C ASP A 292 20.60 -11.36 23.90
N SER A 293 21.72 -11.01 23.25
CA SER A 293 23.06 -11.18 23.83
C SER A 293 23.34 -10.33 25.08
N GLU A 294 22.43 -9.40 25.43
CA GLU A 294 22.46 -8.54 26.61
C GLU A 294 21.38 -8.92 27.64
N ASP A 295 20.78 -10.09 27.54
CA ASP A 295 19.66 -10.58 28.36
C ASP A 295 18.40 -9.68 28.32
N LYS A 296 18.20 -8.95 27.20
CA LYS A 296 17.00 -8.14 26.96
C LYS A 296 15.97 -8.90 26.11
N PRO A 297 14.68 -8.66 26.32
CA PRO A 297 13.64 -9.33 25.55
C PRO A 297 13.67 -8.88 24.07
N CYS A 298 13.47 -9.83 23.16
CA CYS A 298 13.34 -9.57 21.74
C CYS A 298 12.21 -8.57 21.45
N LYS A 299 12.50 -7.54 20.66
CA LYS A 299 11.55 -6.50 20.26
C LYS A 299 10.70 -6.94 19.07
N GLU A 300 9.57 -6.28 18.86
CA GLU A 300 8.67 -6.57 17.73
C GLU A 300 8.41 -5.30 16.91
N ILE A 301 8.51 -5.42 15.60
CA ILE A 301 8.02 -4.39 14.66
C ILE A 301 6.97 -5.05 13.78
N ILE A 302 5.74 -4.53 13.84
CA ILE A 302 4.59 -5.05 13.12
C ILE A 302 4.18 -4.01 12.09
N ASN A 303 4.45 -4.29 10.83
CA ASN A 303 4.02 -3.47 9.72
C ASN A 303 2.76 -4.07 9.09
N ALA A 304 1.80 -3.25 8.74
CA ALA A 304 0.68 -3.68 7.91
C ALA A 304 0.06 -2.51 7.15
N THR A 305 -0.62 -2.85 6.07
CA THR A 305 -1.73 -2.06 5.58
C THR A 305 -2.95 -2.49 6.39
N ARG A 306 -3.72 -1.54 6.91
CA ARG A 306 -4.90 -1.86 7.72
C ARG A 306 -6.01 -2.37 6.82
N TRP A 307 -6.59 -3.50 7.17
CA TRP A 307 -7.69 -4.11 6.42
C TRP A 307 -8.95 -4.28 7.27
N SER A 308 -8.79 -4.43 8.58
CA SER A 308 -9.87 -4.72 9.51
C SER A 308 -9.50 -4.23 10.91
N VAL A 309 -10.49 -3.90 11.72
CA VAL A 309 -10.31 -3.66 13.17
C VAL A 309 -9.75 -4.92 13.85
N GLY A 310 -10.13 -6.11 13.38
CA GLY A 310 -9.68 -7.40 13.89
C GLY A 310 -8.36 -7.91 13.31
N ASP A 311 -7.60 -7.12 12.55
CA ASP A 311 -6.27 -7.49 12.07
C ASP A 311 -5.23 -7.54 13.21
N VAL A 312 -4.03 -8.04 12.93
CA VAL A 312 -2.99 -8.22 13.96
C VAL A 312 -2.67 -6.92 14.69
N ILE A 313 -2.50 -5.80 13.96
CA ILE A 313 -2.23 -4.48 14.57
C ILE A 313 -3.41 -4.05 15.45
N GLY A 314 -4.65 -4.17 14.98
CA GLY A 314 -5.83 -3.79 15.74
C GLY A 314 -5.93 -4.54 17.07
N ARG A 315 -5.71 -5.85 17.05
CA ARG A 315 -5.71 -6.68 18.27
C ARG A 315 -4.56 -6.36 19.22
N VAL A 316 -3.37 -6.07 18.68
CA VAL A 316 -2.22 -5.65 19.50
C VAL A 316 -2.50 -4.31 20.17
N ILE A 317 -3.08 -3.33 19.46
CA ILE A 317 -3.48 -2.03 20.03
C ILE A 317 -4.47 -2.24 21.18
N GLN A 318 -5.50 -3.06 21.00
CA GLN A 318 -6.48 -3.35 22.04
C GLN A 318 -5.86 -4.06 23.25
N MET A 319 -4.99 -5.06 22.99
CA MET A 319 -4.36 -5.85 24.06
C MET A 319 -3.39 -5.05 24.92
N TYR A 320 -2.71 -4.08 24.34
CA TYR A 320 -1.68 -3.27 25.01
C TYR A 320 -2.08 -1.81 25.18
N GLU A 321 -3.37 -1.52 25.21
CA GLU A 321 -3.87 -0.16 25.41
C GLU A 321 -3.26 0.49 26.67
N GLY A 322 -2.74 1.71 26.53
CA GLY A 322 -2.09 2.44 27.62
C GLY A 322 -0.67 1.96 28.01
N ASN A 323 -0.12 0.96 27.35
CA ASN A 323 1.25 0.52 27.64
C ASN A 323 2.28 1.45 26.97
N PRO A 324 3.12 2.18 27.73
CA PRO A 324 4.06 3.15 27.16
C PRO A 324 5.21 2.50 26.36
N ARG A 325 5.43 1.20 26.50
CA ARG A 325 6.43 0.46 25.74
C ARG A 325 5.90 -0.05 24.38
N VAL A 326 4.64 0.29 24.03
CA VAL A 326 4.04 -0.02 22.73
C VAL A 326 3.79 1.28 21.97
N LYS A 327 4.48 1.47 20.86
CA LYS A 327 4.35 2.64 19.99
C LYS A 327 3.47 2.29 18.79
N VAL A 328 2.47 3.12 18.52
CA VAL A 328 1.61 2.97 17.35
C VAL A 328 1.83 4.17 16.43
N ILE A 329 2.12 3.92 15.16
CA ILE A 329 2.30 4.92 14.11
C ILE A 329 1.33 4.61 12.99
N SER A 330 0.45 5.56 12.72
CA SER A 330 -0.51 5.51 11.62
C SER A 330 -0.26 6.69 10.71
N MET A 331 0.06 6.41 9.44
CA MET A 331 0.35 7.42 8.43
C MET A 331 -0.77 7.41 7.39
N PRO A 332 -1.77 8.31 7.47
CA PRO A 332 -2.83 8.41 6.48
C PRO A 332 -2.31 9.02 5.16
N ASP A 333 -3.07 8.85 4.11
CA ASP A 333 -2.79 9.35 2.74
C ASP A 333 -2.64 10.86 2.67
N ILE A 334 -3.60 11.59 3.20
CA ILE A 334 -3.70 13.06 3.13
C ILE A 334 -3.66 13.63 4.55
N ASP A 335 -2.95 14.72 4.70
CA ASP A 335 -2.95 15.53 5.92
C ASP A 335 -4.24 16.34 5.97
N GLU A 336 -5.13 16.04 6.92
CA GLU A 336 -6.43 16.70 7.07
C GLU A 336 -6.35 18.22 7.32
N LYS A 337 -5.22 18.71 7.86
CA LYS A 337 -5.04 20.13 8.17
C LYS A 337 -4.58 20.95 6.96
N THR A 338 -3.73 20.34 6.12
CA THR A 338 -3.13 21.02 4.97
C THR A 338 -3.76 20.65 3.65
N GLY A 339 -4.49 19.52 3.58
CA GLY A 339 -5.00 18.94 2.36
C GLY A 339 -3.91 18.38 1.42
N GLN A 340 -2.67 18.30 1.89
CA GLN A 340 -1.54 17.79 1.11
C GLN A 340 -1.35 16.29 1.32
N SER A 341 -0.81 15.61 0.32
CA SER A 341 -0.42 14.22 0.44
C SER A 341 0.73 14.04 1.44
N ASN A 342 0.61 13.04 2.31
CA ASN A 342 1.70 12.64 3.20
C ASN A 342 2.77 11.79 2.48
N PHE A 343 2.55 11.41 1.23
CA PHE A 343 3.41 10.52 0.44
C PHE A 343 3.80 11.13 -0.91
N ASP A 344 3.70 12.44 -1.06
CA ASP A 344 4.23 13.16 -2.23
C ASP A 344 5.75 13.31 -2.08
N TYR A 345 6.44 12.23 -2.41
CA TYR A 345 7.90 12.14 -2.36
C TYR A 345 8.54 12.81 -3.58
N GLU A 346 9.77 13.23 -3.45
CA GLU A 346 10.48 14.00 -4.48
C GLU A 346 10.48 13.33 -5.88
N TYR A 347 10.64 11.99 -5.94
CA TYR A 347 10.77 11.28 -7.23
C TYR A 347 9.65 10.29 -7.53
N GLN A 348 9.08 9.65 -6.55
CA GLN A 348 8.10 8.57 -6.72
C GLN A 348 7.00 8.69 -5.67
N GLY A 349 6.42 9.88 -5.60
CA GLY A 349 5.39 10.17 -4.63
C GLY A 349 3.97 9.89 -5.15
N PHE A 350 3.05 9.86 -4.21
CA PHE A 350 1.63 9.77 -4.46
C PHE A 350 0.99 11.13 -4.23
N THR A 351 0.48 11.73 -5.30
CA THR A 351 -0.17 13.05 -5.26
C THR A 351 -1.57 12.98 -4.67
N VAL A 352 -2.14 14.12 -4.28
CA VAL A 352 -3.55 14.22 -3.87
C VAL A 352 -4.49 13.72 -4.98
N ALA A 353 -4.17 14.00 -6.24
CA ALA A 353 -4.95 13.54 -7.37
C ALA A 353 -4.98 12.00 -7.47
N PHE A 354 -3.86 11.32 -7.18
CA PHE A 354 -3.81 9.87 -7.11
C PHE A 354 -4.76 9.32 -6.03
N PHE A 355 -4.72 9.88 -4.82
CA PHE A 355 -5.59 9.41 -3.74
C PHE A 355 -7.07 9.68 -4.00
N ASN A 356 -7.40 10.82 -4.60
CA ASN A 356 -8.77 11.12 -5.02
C ASN A 356 -9.27 10.13 -6.07
N ASP A 357 -8.45 9.75 -7.05
CA ASP A 357 -8.80 8.71 -8.03
C ASP A 357 -9.07 7.35 -7.35
N GLN A 358 -8.22 6.97 -6.38
CA GLN A 358 -8.46 5.74 -5.60
C GLN A 358 -9.76 5.80 -4.78
N ALA A 359 -10.09 6.96 -4.21
CA ALA A 359 -11.33 7.14 -3.45
C ALA A 359 -12.59 7.02 -4.34
N HIS A 360 -12.50 7.40 -5.63
CA HIS A 360 -13.59 7.19 -6.58
C HIS A 360 -13.74 5.74 -7.06
N LEU A 361 -12.64 4.96 -7.02
CA LEU A 361 -12.65 3.57 -7.50
C LEU A 361 -13.04 2.56 -6.43
N MET A 362 -12.98 2.92 -5.16
CA MET A 362 -13.19 2.03 -4.02
C MET A 362 -14.42 2.43 -3.22
N ASP A 363 -14.98 1.48 -2.47
CA ASP A 363 -15.92 1.79 -1.41
C ASP A 363 -15.23 2.58 -0.27
N GLU A 364 -16.02 3.42 0.41
CA GLU A 364 -15.52 4.30 1.46
C GLU A 364 -14.80 3.54 2.58
N ILE A 365 -15.29 2.37 2.96
CA ILE A 365 -14.71 1.56 4.04
C ILE A 365 -13.35 1.00 3.61
N SER A 366 -13.25 0.45 2.41
CA SER A 366 -11.97 -0.02 1.86
C SER A 366 -10.97 1.11 1.75
N TYR A 367 -11.38 2.29 1.28
CA TYR A 367 -10.51 3.45 1.22
C TYR A 367 -10.04 3.90 2.61
N ASN A 368 -10.94 3.99 3.58
CA ASN A 368 -10.59 4.36 4.96
C ASN A 368 -9.61 3.34 5.58
N CYS A 369 -9.81 2.04 5.31
CA CYS A 369 -8.88 1.01 5.75
C CYS A 369 -7.49 1.16 5.15
N LEU A 370 -7.41 1.19 3.81
CA LEU A 370 -6.14 1.09 3.08
C LEU A 370 -5.34 2.38 3.07
N PHE A 371 -6.02 3.51 2.92
CA PHE A 371 -5.37 4.79 2.70
C PHE A 371 -5.41 5.69 3.93
N LYS A 372 -6.53 5.82 4.61
CA LYS A 372 -6.61 6.60 5.86
C LYS A 372 -6.10 5.85 7.09
N GLN A 373 -5.86 4.55 6.98
CA GLN A 373 -5.44 3.68 8.10
C GLN A 373 -6.45 3.67 9.26
N GLN A 374 -7.73 3.86 8.95
CA GLN A 374 -8.85 3.91 9.88
C GLN A 374 -9.84 2.79 9.57
N PRO A 375 -9.50 1.53 9.95
CA PRO A 375 -10.43 0.43 9.74
C PRO A 375 -11.67 0.63 10.62
N ILE A 376 -12.83 0.48 10.00
CA ILE A 376 -14.14 0.54 10.65
C ILE A 376 -14.72 -0.87 10.65
N GLU A 377 -15.44 -1.25 11.70
CA GLU A 377 -16.20 -2.49 11.66
C GLU A 377 -17.23 -2.41 10.55
N ARG A 378 -17.21 -3.45 9.71
CA ARG A 378 -18.13 -3.58 8.59
C ARG A 378 -19.42 -4.21 9.09
N GLU A 379 -20.26 -3.41 9.73
CA GLU A 379 -21.60 -3.82 10.17
C GLU A 379 -22.67 -3.15 9.32
N GLY A 380 -23.76 -3.88 9.10
CA GLY A 380 -24.94 -3.35 8.42
C GLY A 380 -25.11 -3.77 6.97
N LEU A 381 -26.09 -3.14 6.32
CA LEU A 381 -26.47 -3.41 4.94
C LEU A 381 -25.51 -2.72 3.97
N LEU A 382 -25.07 -3.45 2.94
CA LEU A 382 -24.17 -2.89 1.92
C LEU A 382 -24.89 -1.92 0.97
N PHE A 383 -26.20 -2.15 0.77
CA PHE A 383 -27.07 -1.33 -0.08
C PHE A 383 -28.26 -0.82 0.75
N PRO A 384 -28.03 0.12 1.72
CA PRO A 384 -29.12 0.63 2.54
C PRO A 384 -30.10 1.48 1.71
N GLU A 385 -31.37 1.41 2.04
CA GLU A 385 -32.48 2.03 1.29
C GLU A 385 -32.28 3.54 1.06
N ASP A 386 -31.74 4.24 2.05
CA ASP A 386 -31.51 5.68 2.02
C ASP A 386 -30.39 6.10 1.06
N LYS A 387 -29.50 5.19 0.68
CA LYS A 387 -28.41 5.43 -0.29
C LYS A 387 -28.72 4.96 -1.71
N ILE A 388 -29.77 4.17 -1.91
CA ILE A 388 -30.18 3.69 -3.23
C ILE A 388 -30.86 4.82 -4.00
N ARG A 389 -30.28 5.21 -5.15
CA ARG A 389 -30.85 6.22 -6.06
C ARG A 389 -32.10 5.66 -6.77
N ARG A 390 -33.16 6.48 -6.87
CA ARG A 390 -34.45 6.07 -7.40
C ARG A 390 -34.96 7.00 -8.49
N TYR A 391 -35.74 6.48 -9.44
CA TYR A 391 -36.41 7.26 -10.45
C TYR A 391 -37.92 6.93 -10.53
N LEU A 392 -38.72 7.94 -10.80
CA LEU A 392 -40.13 7.82 -11.15
C LEU A 392 -40.35 7.79 -12.65
N ASN A 393 -39.58 8.57 -13.38
CA ASN A 393 -39.58 8.64 -14.85
C ASN A 393 -38.17 8.54 -15.38
N LEU A 394 -38.00 7.91 -16.53
CA LEU A 394 -36.73 7.90 -17.26
C LEU A 394 -36.43 9.30 -17.80
N PRO A 395 -35.16 9.64 -18.04
CA PRO A 395 -34.76 10.85 -18.71
C PRO A 395 -35.41 10.99 -20.10
N HIS A 396 -35.62 12.23 -20.57
CA HIS A 396 -36.13 12.48 -21.90
C HIS A 396 -35.11 12.08 -22.99
N GLY A 397 -35.60 11.44 -24.05
CA GLY A 397 -34.79 10.98 -25.17
C GLY A 397 -34.58 9.47 -25.18
N GLU A 398 -33.84 9.01 -26.19
CA GLU A 398 -33.46 7.60 -26.30
C GLU A 398 -32.23 7.29 -25.45
N ALA A 399 -32.18 6.08 -24.89
CA ALA A 399 -30.98 5.62 -24.18
C ALA A 399 -29.80 5.50 -25.13
N GLU A 400 -28.60 5.86 -24.68
CA GLU A 400 -27.36 5.72 -25.46
C GLU A 400 -27.11 4.24 -25.81
N ILE A 401 -27.38 3.35 -24.85
CA ILE A 401 -27.29 1.90 -25.00
C ILE A 401 -28.22 1.22 -24.00
N THR A 402 -28.82 0.10 -24.40
CA THR A 402 -29.54 -0.81 -23.51
C THR A 402 -28.76 -2.11 -23.40
N THR A 403 -28.34 -2.47 -22.20
CA THR A 403 -27.51 -3.65 -21.95
C THR A 403 -28.07 -4.49 -20.79
N ALA A 404 -27.66 -5.76 -20.72
CA ALA A 404 -27.99 -6.64 -19.61
C ALA A 404 -26.72 -7.36 -19.09
N GLN A 405 -26.77 -7.74 -17.81
CA GLN A 405 -25.77 -8.58 -17.19
C GLN A 405 -26.47 -9.78 -16.57
N CYS A 406 -25.99 -10.99 -16.77
CA CYS A 406 -26.65 -12.20 -16.29
C CYS A 406 -25.72 -13.01 -15.38
N ASP A 407 -26.21 -13.33 -14.17
CA ASP A 407 -25.69 -14.38 -13.31
C ASP A 407 -26.63 -15.59 -13.42
N THR A 408 -26.06 -16.73 -13.81
CA THR A 408 -26.83 -17.94 -14.07
C THR A 408 -26.99 -18.75 -12.79
N LYS A 409 -28.18 -19.31 -12.58
CA LYS A 409 -28.48 -20.14 -11.43
C LYS A 409 -27.57 -21.36 -11.35
N GLY A 410 -26.87 -21.50 -10.22
CA GLY A 410 -26.16 -22.72 -9.84
C GLY A 410 -27.09 -23.84 -9.36
N LYS A 411 -26.65 -24.61 -8.38
CA LYS A 411 -27.47 -25.67 -7.73
C LYS A 411 -28.08 -25.14 -6.44
N GLY A 412 -29.34 -25.49 -6.17
CA GLY A 412 -30.00 -25.22 -4.89
C GLY A 412 -30.91 -23.99 -4.89
N THR A 413 -30.72 -23.09 -3.92
CA THR A 413 -31.60 -21.92 -3.67
C THR A 413 -31.19 -20.65 -4.42
N ASP A 414 -30.14 -20.73 -5.28
CA ASP A 414 -29.63 -19.59 -6.03
C ASP A 414 -30.68 -19.03 -7.01
N TYR A 415 -30.56 -17.76 -7.32
CA TYR A 415 -31.42 -17.08 -8.29
C TYR A 415 -30.74 -16.98 -9.65
N PHE A 416 -31.55 -17.10 -10.71
CA PHE A 416 -31.19 -16.61 -12.04
C PHE A 416 -31.50 -15.12 -12.05
N VAL A 417 -30.49 -14.27 -12.21
CA VAL A 417 -30.63 -12.82 -12.13
C VAL A 417 -30.10 -12.16 -13.41
N MET A 418 -30.95 -11.38 -14.08
CA MET A 418 -30.58 -10.63 -15.27
C MET A 418 -31.20 -9.23 -15.26
N PRO A 419 -30.59 -8.22 -14.63
CA PRO A 419 -31.01 -6.83 -14.75
C PRO A 419 -30.76 -6.28 -16.16
N VAL A 420 -31.66 -5.44 -16.62
CA VAL A 420 -31.56 -4.64 -17.84
C VAL A 420 -31.34 -3.18 -17.48
N LEU A 421 -30.27 -2.60 -18.04
CA LEU A 421 -29.86 -1.24 -17.72
C LEU A 421 -29.80 -0.39 -19.01
N GLN A 422 -30.28 0.85 -18.87
CA GLN A 422 -30.24 1.87 -19.92
C GLN A 422 -29.32 3.01 -19.51
N LYS A 423 -28.44 3.42 -20.40
CA LYS A 423 -27.47 4.49 -20.16
C LYS A 423 -28.02 5.85 -20.60
N TYR A 424 -27.96 6.83 -19.70
CA TYR A 424 -28.24 8.24 -19.96
C TYR A 424 -27.13 9.09 -19.29
N GLY A 425 -26.21 9.63 -20.10
CA GLY A 425 -25.05 10.36 -19.59
C GLY A 425 -24.13 9.46 -18.77
N ASP A 426 -23.86 9.84 -17.52
CA ASP A 426 -23.00 9.07 -16.62
C ASP A 426 -23.76 8.00 -15.80
N ASP A 427 -25.08 7.96 -15.89
CA ASP A 427 -25.95 7.14 -15.06
C ASP A 427 -26.55 5.96 -15.83
N TRP A 428 -26.79 4.86 -15.09
CA TRP A 428 -27.39 3.63 -15.56
C TRP A 428 -28.74 3.38 -14.88
N TYR A 429 -29.80 3.36 -15.65
CA TYR A 429 -31.17 3.15 -15.14
C TYR A 429 -31.54 1.68 -15.28
N CYS A 430 -31.76 1.01 -14.13
CA CYS A 430 -32.25 -0.38 -14.12
C CYS A 430 -33.74 -0.38 -14.45
N VAL A 431 -34.09 -0.76 -15.68
CA VAL A 431 -35.45 -0.63 -16.23
C VAL A 431 -36.26 -1.90 -16.14
N ASP A 432 -35.64 -3.08 -16.11
CA ASP A 432 -36.32 -4.37 -16.05
C ASP A 432 -35.37 -5.44 -15.49
N CYS A 433 -35.86 -6.62 -15.17
CA CYS A 433 -35.04 -7.75 -14.81
C CYS A 433 -35.74 -9.10 -14.95
N VAL A 434 -34.93 -10.17 -15.03
CA VAL A 434 -35.33 -11.51 -14.61
C VAL A 434 -34.74 -11.75 -13.23
N CYS A 435 -35.54 -12.24 -12.30
CA CYS A 435 -35.08 -12.67 -10.97
C CYS A 435 -35.96 -13.87 -10.54
N ASP A 436 -35.45 -15.08 -10.77
CA ASP A 436 -36.22 -16.32 -10.65
C ASP A 436 -35.38 -17.44 -10.04
N ASN A 437 -35.93 -18.15 -9.07
CA ASN A 437 -35.28 -19.28 -8.41
C ASN A 437 -35.98 -20.62 -8.67
N THR A 438 -36.90 -20.69 -9.62
CA THR A 438 -37.59 -21.95 -10.00
C THR A 438 -36.58 -22.97 -10.55
N ALA A 439 -36.98 -24.24 -10.53
CA ALA A 439 -36.17 -25.33 -11.13
C ALA A 439 -36.47 -25.53 -12.62
N ASP A 440 -37.33 -24.71 -13.21
CA ASP A 440 -37.69 -24.79 -14.64
C ASP A 440 -36.76 -23.90 -15.47
N TYR A 441 -35.66 -24.50 -15.95
CA TYR A 441 -34.66 -23.84 -16.79
C TYR A 441 -35.23 -23.36 -18.12
N GLU A 442 -36.18 -24.10 -18.73
CA GLU A 442 -36.82 -23.70 -19.99
C GLU A 442 -37.58 -22.40 -19.83
N MET A 443 -38.32 -22.27 -18.73
CA MET A 443 -39.04 -21.04 -18.40
C MET A 443 -38.07 -19.88 -18.12
N GLN A 444 -36.97 -20.13 -17.44
CA GLN A 444 -35.92 -19.10 -17.20
C GLN A 444 -35.34 -18.57 -18.49
N TYR A 445 -34.98 -19.47 -19.44
CA TYR A 445 -34.43 -19.06 -20.74
C TYR A 445 -35.45 -18.30 -21.57
N GLU A 446 -36.70 -18.71 -21.53
CA GLU A 446 -37.79 -18.02 -22.21
C GLU A 446 -38.04 -16.62 -21.63
N ASN A 447 -38.04 -16.48 -20.30
CA ASN A 447 -38.17 -15.20 -19.61
C ASN A 447 -36.99 -14.26 -19.96
N ALA A 448 -35.75 -14.77 -19.96
CA ALA A 448 -34.60 -13.99 -20.34
C ALA A 448 -34.68 -13.50 -21.80
N ALA A 449 -35.06 -14.39 -22.73
CA ALA A 449 -35.25 -14.00 -24.12
C ALA A 449 -36.35 -12.94 -24.30
N ASN A 450 -37.49 -13.10 -23.58
CA ASN A 450 -38.58 -12.11 -23.62
C ASN A 450 -38.13 -10.74 -23.08
N VAL A 451 -37.41 -10.69 -21.97
CA VAL A 451 -36.90 -9.44 -21.38
C VAL A 451 -35.89 -8.76 -22.31
N ILE A 452 -35.01 -9.52 -22.96
CA ILE A 452 -34.06 -9.00 -23.96
C ILE A 452 -34.82 -8.37 -25.14
N VAL A 453 -35.81 -9.07 -25.72
CA VAL A 453 -36.54 -8.59 -26.89
C VAL A 453 -37.44 -7.39 -26.54
N ASN A 454 -38.17 -7.46 -25.43
CA ASN A 454 -39.10 -6.40 -25.01
C ASN A 454 -38.40 -5.08 -24.72
N ASN A 455 -37.21 -5.15 -24.14
CA ASN A 455 -36.39 -3.98 -23.82
C ASN A 455 -35.40 -3.59 -24.92
N LYS A 456 -35.40 -4.30 -26.06
CA LYS A 456 -34.49 -4.06 -27.19
C LYS A 456 -33.02 -4.03 -26.75
N VAL A 457 -32.61 -5.00 -25.90
CA VAL A 457 -31.26 -5.11 -25.39
C VAL A 457 -30.29 -5.32 -26.53
N GLN A 458 -29.24 -4.49 -26.61
CA GLN A 458 -28.22 -4.52 -27.67
C GLN A 458 -27.07 -5.44 -27.29
N GLU A 459 -26.70 -5.48 -26.02
CA GLU A 459 -25.62 -6.30 -25.48
C GLU A 459 -26.06 -7.01 -24.20
N CYS A 460 -25.74 -8.29 -24.08
CA CYS A 460 -25.97 -9.06 -22.85
C CYS A 460 -24.76 -9.92 -22.52
N GLU A 461 -24.20 -9.78 -21.33
CA GLU A 461 -23.07 -10.57 -20.87
C GLU A 461 -23.52 -11.59 -19.80
N PHE A 462 -23.17 -12.85 -20.02
CA PHE A 462 -23.43 -13.96 -19.11
C PHE A 462 -22.16 -14.32 -18.33
N GLU A 463 -22.29 -14.63 -17.07
CA GLU A 463 -21.22 -15.25 -16.32
C GLU A 463 -21.04 -16.70 -16.78
N ARG A 464 -19.84 -17.07 -17.28
CA ARG A 464 -19.57 -18.41 -17.82
C ARG A 464 -19.58 -19.53 -16.79
N ASN A 465 -19.31 -19.18 -15.52
CA ASN A 465 -19.22 -20.15 -14.44
C ASN A 465 -20.55 -20.93 -14.28
N ALA A 466 -20.47 -22.17 -13.79
CA ALA A 466 -21.64 -23.05 -13.56
C ALA A 466 -22.49 -23.38 -14.82
N GLY A 467 -21.93 -23.27 -16.04
CA GLY A 467 -22.64 -23.63 -17.29
C GLY A 467 -23.31 -22.45 -17.98
N GLY A 468 -22.94 -21.23 -17.64
CA GLY A 468 -23.48 -20.00 -18.23
C GLY A 468 -23.26 -19.88 -19.76
N ASP A 469 -22.22 -20.49 -20.29
CA ASP A 469 -21.98 -20.63 -21.73
C ASP A 469 -23.15 -21.33 -22.46
N ARG A 470 -23.67 -22.42 -21.88
CA ARG A 470 -24.84 -23.14 -22.40
C ARG A 470 -26.10 -22.29 -22.31
N VAL A 471 -26.30 -21.61 -21.18
CA VAL A 471 -27.45 -20.72 -20.97
C VAL A 471 -27.44 -19.58 -21.99
N ALA A 472 -26.30 -18.92 -22.18
CA ALA A 472 -26.14 -17.85 -23.16
C ALA A 472 -26.52 -18.32 -24.57
N LEU A 473 -26.11 -19.53 -24.96
CA LEU A 473 -26.39 -20.13 -26.26
C LEU A 473 -27.89 -20.42 -26.45
N GLU A 474 -28.56 -20.98 -25.43
CA GLU A 474 -30.00 -21.28 -25.46
C GLU A 474 -30.87 -20.01 -25.43
N VAL A 475 -30.47 -19.00 -24.69
CA VAL A 475 -31.14 -17.69 -24.69
C VAL A 475 -30.97 -17.01 -26.05
N ASN A 476 -29.76 -17.04 -26.63
CA ASN A 476 -29.51 -16.44 -27.94
C ASN A 476 -30.39 -17.01 -29.06
N LYS A 477 -30.51 -18.34 -29.12
CA LYS A 477 -31.40 -19.01 -30.10
C LYS A 477 -32.85 -18.54 -29.99
N ARG A 478 -33.38 -18.36 -28.77
CA ARG A 478 -34.73 -17.88 -28.54
C ARG A 478 -34.90 -16.40 -28.93
N VAL A 479 -33.90 -15.57 -28.64
CA VAL A 479 -33.87 -14.15 -29.04
C VAL A 479 -33.92 -14.03 -30.58
N GLU A 480 -33.13 -14.80 -31.30
CA GLU A 480 -33.12 -14.85 -32.76
C GLU A 480 -34.45 -15.35 -33.34
N GLN A 481 -35.03 -16.41 -32.75
CA GLN A 481 -36.35 -16.92 -33.15
C GLN A 481 -37.45 -15.87 -32.97
N LYS A 482 -37.30 -14.94 -32.02
CA LYS A 482 -38.24 -13.82 -31.80
C LYS A 482 -37.93 -12.61 -32.71
N GLY A 483 -36.96 -12.70 -33.60
CA GLY A 483 -36.61 -11.68 -34.57
C GLY A 483 -35.78 -10.51 -34.03
N TRP A 484 -35.09 -10.66 -32.90
CA TRP A 484 -34.20 -9.65 -32.36
C TRP A 484 -32.73 -10.11 -32.43
N ILE A 485 -31.82 -9.17 -32.65
CA ILE A 485 -30.37 -9.41 -32.63
C ILE A 485 -29.79 -8.73 -31.40
N CYS A 486 -29.24 -9.51 -30.51
CA CYS A 486 -28.52 -9.06 -29.31
C CYS A 486 -27.09 -9.61 -29.36
N ASN A 487 -26.09 -8.80 -29.03
CA ASN A 487 -24.71 -9.27 -28.85
C ASN A 487 -24.60 -9.98 -27.51
N ILE A 488 -24.76 -11.32 -27.51
CA ILE A 488 -24.69 -12.14 -26.30
C ILE A 488 -23.30 -12.73 -26.18
N THR A 489 -22.62 -12.43 -25.07
CA THR A 489 -21.27 -12.92 -24.74
C THR A 489 -21.27 -13.68 -23.43
N ASP A 490 -20.26 -14.53 -23.21
CA ASP A 490 -20.03 -15.19 -21.94
C ASP A 490 -18.59 -14.95 -21.47
N VAL A 491 -18.44 -14.57 -20.20
CA VAL A 491 -17.14 -14.19 -19.62
C VAL A 491 -16.88 -14.96 -18.32
N PRO A 492 -15.69 -15.55 -18.14
CA PRO A 492 -15.34 -16.20 -16.88
C PRO A 492 -15.07 -15.16 -15.79
N THR A 493 -15.49 -15.46 -14.57
CA THR A 493 -15.21 -14.65 -13.40
C THR A 493 -14.20 -15.35 -12.51
N GLU A 494 -13.05 -14.72 -12.28
CA GLU A 494 -11.91 -15.29 -11.55
C GLU A 494 -11.76 -14.71 -10.13
N THR A 495 -12.46 -13.62 -9.82
CA THR A 495 -12.35 -12.93 -8.53
C THR A 495 -13.32 -13.48 -7.50
N ASN A 496 -12.94 -13.43 -6.21
CA ASN A 496 -13.84 -13.81 -5.12
C ASN A 496 -15.09 -12.93 -5.11
N LYS A 497 -16.25 -13.56 -5.00
CA LYS A 497 -17.58 -12.96 -5.08
C LYS A 497 -17.79 -11.88 -4.01
N GLU A 498 -17.54 -12.18 -2.74
CA GLU A 498 -17.74 -11.23 -1.63
C GLU A 498 -16.86 -9.98 -1.76
N ALA A 499 -15.59 -10.15 -2.14
CA ALA A 499 -14.67 -9.04 -2.35
C ALA A 499 -15.09 -8.16 -3.53
N ARG A 500 -15.56 -8.76 -4.62
CA ARG A 500 -16.06 -8.06 -5.81
C ARG A 500 -17.28 -7.22 -5.49
N ILE A 501 -18.30 -7.82 -4.87
CA ILE A 501 -19.51 -7.12 -4.44
C ILE A 501 -19.15 -5.91 -3.59
N PHE A 502 -18.23 -6.11 -2.68
CA PHE A 502 -17.79 -5.09 -1.77
C PHE A 502 -17.10 -3.91 -2.48
N GLN A 503 -16.11 -4.22 -3.33
CA GLN A 503 -15.36 -3.22 -4.09
C GLN A 503 -16.23 -2.39 -5.03
N CYS A 504 -17.28 -3.01 -5.60
CA CYS A 504 -18.15 -2.35 -6.57
C CYS A 504 -19.35 -1.64 -5.94
N SER A 505 -19.61 -1.83 -4.65
CA SER A 505 -20.83 -1.31 -4.01
C SER A 505 -20.98 0.21 -4.11
N ASN A 506 -19.90 0.95 -3.92
CA ASN A 506 -19.93 2.41 -4.01
C ASN A 506 -20.21 2.89 -5.45
N TRP A 507 -19.58 2.26 -6.45
CA TRP A 507 -19.85 2.56 -7.85
C TRP A 507 -21.34 2.30 -8.20
N ILE A 508 -21.90 1.17 -7.72
CA ILE A 508 -23.30 0.84 -7.94
C ILE A 508 -24.22 1.90 -7.32
N LEU A 509 -23.97 2.31 -6.07
CA LEU A 509 -24.75 3.34 -5.39
C LEU A 509 -24.63 4.72 -6.06
N GLN A 510 -23.52 5.03 -6.70
CA GLN A 510 -23.29 6.30 -7.39
C GLN A 510 -23.85 6.34 -8.81
N HIS A 511 -23.77 5.24 -9.55
CA HIS A 511 -24.05 5.23 -10.99
C HIS A 511 -25.31 4.44 -11.38
N VAL A 512 -25.85 3.58 -10.51
CA VAL A 512 -27.07 2.82 -10.84
C VAL A 512 -28.28 3.45 -10.16
N ILE A 513 -29.32 3.71 -10.97
CA ILE A 513 -30.56 4.31 -10.53
C ILE A 513 -31.69 3.27 -10.71
N PHE A 514 -32.39 2.95 -9.66
CA PHE A 514 -33.44 1.94 -9.63
C PHE A 514 -34.85 2.56 -9.72
N LYS A 515 -35.85 1.77 -10.09
CA LYS A 515 -37.26 2.22 -10.05
C LYS A 515 -37.63 2.66 -8.64
N ASP A 516 -38.44 3.71 -8.55
CA ASP A 516 -39.12 4.03 -7.28
C ASP A 516 -39.99 2.87 -6.80
N ALA A 517 -40.13 2.69 -5.49
CA ALA A 517 -40.86 1.59 -4.89
C ALA A 517 -42.37 1.56 -5.30
N SER A 518 -42.91 2.68 -5.74
CA SER A 518 -44.26 2.79 -6.27
C SER A 518 -44.46 2.18 -7.67
N LEU A 519 -43.39 1.90 -8.39
CA LEU A 519 -43.41 1.40 -9.78
C LEU A 519 -43.32 -0.13 -9.89
N TYR A 520 -43.24 -0.83 -8.77
CA TYR A 520 -43.20 -2.30 -8.74
C TYR A 520 -43.81 -2.86 -7.46
N THR A 521 -44.25 -4.13 -7.50
CA THR A 521 -44.74 -4.84 -6.32
C THR A 521 -43.65 -5.74 -5.72
N PRO A 522 -43.65 -6.01 -4.39
CA PRO A 522 -42.61 -6.84 -3.75
C PRO A 522 -42.51 -8.28 -4.27
N LYS A 523 -43.58 -8.80 -4.92
CA LYS A 523 -43.67 -10.19 -5.39
C LYS A 523 -43.26 -10.38 -6.86
N GLU A 524 -43.20 -9.32 -7.64
CA GLU A 524 -42.72 -9.41 -9.02
C GLU A 524 -41.19 -9.49 -9.10
N PRO A 525 -40.60 -9.96 -10.22
CA PRO A 525 -39.17 -10.16 -10.34
C PRO A 525 -38.33 -8.94 -9.91
N TYR A 526 -38.75 -7.72 -10.25
CA TYR A 526 -38.06 -6.49 -9.88
C TYR A 526 -38.10 -6.25 -8.35
N GLY A 527 -39.25 -6.50 -7.73
CA GLY A 527 -39.40 -6.37 -6.28
C GLY A 527 -38.58 -7.40 -5.50
N VAL A 528 -38.53 -8.64 -6.00
CA VAL A 528 -37.67 -9.70 -5.44
C VAL A 528 -36.20 -9.31 -5.54
N MET A 529 -35.75 -8.86 -6.72
CA MET A 529 -34.39 -8.37 -6.95
C MET A 529 -34.01 -7.25 -5.96
N MET A 530 -34.90 -6.25 -5.81
CA MET A 530 -34.64 -5.14 -4.90
C MET A 530 -34.60 -5.56 -3.42
N ASN A 531 -35.41 -6.53 -3.02
CA ASN A 531 -35.37 -7.06 -1.66
C ASN A 531 -34.06 -7.81 -1.38
N LEU A 532 -33.59 -8.64 -2.31
CA LEU A 532 -32.34 -9.35 -2.19
C LEU A 532 -31.13 -8.38 -2.13
N LEU A 533 -31.13 -7.34 -2.97
CA LEU A 533 -30.10 -6.30 -2.94
C LEU A 533 -30.03 -5.60 -1.59
N LYS A 534 -31.19 -5.15 -1.07
CA LYS A 534 -31.28 -4.40 0.18
C LYS A 534 -30.98 -5.22 1.43
N GLN A 535 -31.21 -6.52 1.39
CA GLN A 535 -30.94 -7.41 2.54
C GLN A 535 -29.49 -7.86 2.63
N TYR A 536 -28.69 -7.61 1.61
CA TYR A 536 -27.31 -8.04 1.61
C TYR A 536 -26.48 -7.28 2.64
N SER A 537 -25.85 -8.01 3.56
CA SER A 537 -25.05 -7.45 4.63
C SER A 537 -23.61 -7.95 4.58
N VAL A 538 -22.67 -7.12 5.02
CA VAL A 538 -21.25 -7.44 5.02
C VAL A 538 -20.90 -8.62 5.93
N SER A 539 -21.62 -8.78 7.04
CA SER A 539 -21.37 -9.83 8.05
C SER A 539 -22.35 -11.01 7.96
N GLY A 540 -23.22 -11.03 6.93
CA GLY A 540 -24.26 -12.04 6.78
C GLY A 540 -23.70 -13.43 6.49
N LYS A 541 -24.10 -14.43 7.30
CA LYS A 541 -23.76 -15.84 7.03
C LYS A 541 -24.83 -16.46 6.15
N LYS A 542 -24.43 -17.16 5.07
CA LYS A 542 -25.32 -17.89 4.15
C LYS A 542 -26.45 -17.02 3.57
N GLN A 543 -26.16 -15.80 3.20
CA GLN A 543 -27.09 -14.91 2.52
C GLN A 543 -27.10 -15.17 1.00
N LEU A 544 -28.20 -14.79 0.34
CA LEU A 544 -28.32 -14.82 -1.11
C LEU A 544 -27.55 -13.63 -1.69
N ASP A 545 -26.56 -13.89 -2.52
CA ASP A 545 -25.62 -12.90 -3.05
C ASP A 545 -25.70 -12.73 -4.57
N ASP A 546 -26.61 -13.45 -5.25
CA ASP A 546 -26.71 -13.44 -6.70
C ASP A 546 -27.05 -12.05 -7.27
N VAL A 547 -27.91 -11.27 -6.59
CA VAL A 547 -28.26 -9.93 -7.04
C VAL A 547 -27.11 -8.93 -6.85
N PRO A 548 -26.50 -8.78 -5.66
CA PRO A 548 -25.32 -7.92 -5.52
C PRO A 548 -24.19 -8.33 -6.46
N ASP A 549 -24.05 -9.62 -6.73
CA ASP A 549 -23.00 -10.15 -7.58
C ASP A 549 -23.15 -9.75 -9.05
N VAL A 550 -24.36 -9.91 -9.62
CA VAL A 550 -24.61 -9.50 -11.00
C VAL A 550 -24.37 -8.00 -11.22
N PHE A 551 -24.75 -7.15 -10.24
CA PHE A 551 -24.44 -5.72 -10.31
C PHE A 551 -22.94 -5.43 -10.16
N SER A 552 -22.21 -6.23 -9.39
CA SER A 552 -20.76 -6.08 -9.27
C SER A 552 -20.03 -6.46 -10.57
N ASN A 553 -20.48 -7.52 -11.25
CA ASN A 553 -19.96 -7.89 -12.57
C ASN A 553 -20.23 -6.78 -13.60
N PHE A 554 -21.44 -6.21 -13.57
CA PHE A 554 -21.80 -5.06 -14.41
C PHE A 554 -20.88 -3.85 -14.13
N ALA A 555 -20.66 -3.48 -12.89
CA ALA A 555 -19.79 -2.38 -12.51
C ALA A 555 -18.35 -2.58 -13.01
N LEU A 556 -17.79 -3.79 -12.86
CA LEU A 556 -16.46 -4.11 -13.39
C LEU A 556 -16.38 -4.02 -14.92
N ARG A 557 -17.42 -4.49 -15.61
CA ARG A 557 -17.51 -4.38 -17.07
C ARG A 557 -17.47 -2.92 -17.52
N MET A 558 -18.23 -2.04 -16.89
CA MET A 558 -18.30 -0.62 -17.22
C MET A 558 -17.00 0.12 -16.88
N THR A 559 -16.36 -0.20 -15.77
CA THR A 559 -15.09 0.44 -15.37
C THR A 559 -13.89 -0.03 -16.20
N LYS A 560 -13.83 -1.28 -16.63
CA LYS A 560 -12.77 -1.79 -17.52
C LYS A 560 -12.81 -1.15 -18.91
N GLY A 561 -13.99 -0.92 -19.47
CA GLY A 561 -14.17 -0.25 -20.78
C GLY A 561 -13.64 1.18 -20.80
N SER A 562 -13.79 1.93 -19.72
CA SER A 562 -13.28 3.32 -19.63
C SER A 562 -11.76 3.42 -19.53
N ARG A 563 -11.08 2.39 -18.98
CA ARG A 563 -9.61 2.35 -18.90
C ARG A 563 -8.95 2.10 -20.25
N VAL A 564 -9.53 1.25 -21.10
CA VAL A 564 -8.99 0.97 -22.45
C VAL A 564 -9.07 2.22 -23.33
N ALA A 565 -10.16 2.97 -23.29
CA ALA A 565 -10.31 4.20 -24.05
C ALA A 565 -9.33 5.32 -23.62
N LYS A 566 -9.01 5.44 -22.32
CA LYS A 566 -8.02 6.41 -21.82
C LYS A 566 -6.58 6.03 -22.17
N VAL A 567 -6.24 4.74 -22.23
CA VAL A 567 -4.89 4.28 -22.60
C VAL A 567 -4.63 4.47 -24.10
N GLU A 568 -5.62 4.27 -24.97
CA GLU A 568 -5.48 4.54 -26.40
C GLU A 568 -5.34 6.04 -26.72
N ALA A 569 -5.96 6.92 -25.95
CA ALA A 569 -5.83 8.37 -26.11
C ALA A 569 -4.45 8.93 -25.66
N ILE A 570 -3.68 8.19 -24.88
CA ILE A 570 -2.34 8.58 -24.40
C ILE A 570 -1.22 7.97 -25.26
N ALA A 571 -1.49 6.94 -26.04
CA ALA A 571 -0.52 6.29 -26.90
C ALA A 571 -0.50 6.92 -28.30
N ASN A 572 0.10 8.07 -28.50
CA ASN A 572 1.10 8.32 -29.53
C ASN A 572 1.34 9.80 -29.94
N PRO A 573 2.34 10.50 -29.40
CA PRO A 573 2.91 11.64 -30.12
C PRO A 573 4.25 11.37 -30.82
N PHE A 574 4.81 10.14 -30.82
CA PHE A 574 6.09 9.86 -31.46
C PHE A 574 6.10 8.57 -32.31
N ARG A 575 5.39 8.62 -33.45
CA ARG A 575 5.72 7.81 -34.63
C ARG A 575 6.10 8.72 -35.77
N GLY A 576 7.28 9.30 -35.69
CA GLY A 576 8.03 9.81 -36.83
C GLY A 576 9.20 8.85 -37.07
N GLY A 577 9.23 8.24 -38.23
CA GLY A 577 10.15 7.17 -38.58
C GLY A 577 11.61 7.59 -38.60
N MET A 578 12.48 6.62 -38.34
CA MET A 578 13.77 6.49 -39.00
C MET A 578 14.05 5.00 -39.24
N SER A 579 13.96 4.61 -40.49
CA SER A 579 14.54 3.38 -41.00
C SER A 579 16.06 3.53 -40.98
N TYR A 580 16.75 2.57 -40.40
CA TYR A 580 18.13 2.25 -40.75
C TYR A 580 18.19 0.77 -41.11
N GLY A 581 18.44 0.53 -42.39
CA GLY A 581 18.90 -0.75 -42.87
C GLY A 581 20.41 -0.89 -42.56
N TYR A 582 20.74 -2.06 -42.25
CA TYR A 582 21.83 -3.02 -42.44
C TYR A 582 21.86 -3.97 -41.28
#